data_d57bb690a89f5ad3d09628aa4dd5c35d
#
_entry.id   d57bb690a89f5ad3d09628aa4dd5c35d
#
_cell.length_a   1.000
_cell.length_b   1.000
_cell.length_c   1.000
_cell.angle_alpha   90.00
_cell.angle_beta   90.00
_cell.angle_gamma   90.00
#
_symmetry.space_group_name_H-M   'P 1'
#
loop_
_entity.id
_entity.type
_entity.pdbx_description
1 polymer ?
#
loop_
_entity_poly.entity_id
_entity_poly.type
_entity_poly.pdbx_seq_one_letter_code
_entity_poly.pdbx_strand_id
1 'polypeptide(L)'
;MMKKSLLFLCSIWLFGCDGSSSQSEDQPAYVELGPAGGVATVSYDANNGFLQFIPELDLQDYHGASQGRELFIATWLPAPGSRELLDGFGPLAITDSCTGCHETSARAESLKSDGSTGDGILFRLADKNGAVDPFLGGQLQTFSADGSPEGSVTWTKGSSDEILFHLNDAMNPLAEGVSLGPRLSPQLIGMGLLDLVPESVILDYQDIEDSNSDGISGRAHQLETCIGRFGWKGVHCTLESQVAGAFHQDMGLTSSYNPAEPCTEQQEVCELMPSGGSPEVSDASLEAINDFLTILAVPERRNGSSIAFQQGRKLFMDVGCNACHRESLTTGEVTRFPILSNQTFYPYTDLLLHDMGADLSDGVKEGSAEPAEWKTPPLWGLGLIEGDGQSRFLHDGRAEDLQSAILWHGGEAQSAKQAFVELTEEDKQLLLDFLRSI
;
A
#
# COMPACT_ATOMS: atom_id res chain seq x y z
N MET A 1 -16.32 92.60 36.72
CA MET A 1 -17.00 91.62 37.56
C MET A 1 -16.29 90.28 37.28
N MET A 2 -15.43 89.90 38.21
CA MET A 2 -14.59 88.67 38.09
C MET A 2 -15.27 87.57 38.85
N LYS A 3 -15.48 86.39 38.23
CA LYS A 3 -15.83 85.18 38.94
C LYS A 3 -14.63 84.24 38.92
N LYS A 4 -14.10 83.92 40.10
CA LYS A 4 -13.07 82.94 40.37
C LYS A 4 -13.67 81.56 40.31
N SER A 5 -13.09 80.68 39.53
CA SER A 5 -13.38 79.25 39.54
C SER A 5 -12.30 78.50 40.33
N LEU A 6 -12.76 77.71 41.29
CA LEU A 6 -11.95 76.79 42.12
C LEU A 6 -11.64 75.50 41.35
N LEU A 7 -10.36 75.15 41.29
CA LEU A 7 -9.96 73.83 40.84
C LEU A 7 -9.96 72.82 42.00
N PHE A 8 -10.70 71.70 41.82
CA PHE A 8 -10.62 70.54 42.68
C PHE A 8 -9.67 69.55 42.07
N LEU A 9 -8.54 69.18 42.72
CA LEU A 9 -7.70 68.11 42.40
C LEU A 9 -8.31 66.80 42.93
N CYS A 10 -8.64 65.91 42.03
CA CYS A 10 -9.05 64.52 42.35
C CYS A 10 -7.86 63.59 42.10
N SER A 11 -7.30 63.04 43.17
CA SER A 11 -6.22 62.06 43.11
C SER A 11 -6.78 60.66 42.75
N ILE A 12 -6.51 60.16 41.57
CA ILE A 12 -6.89 58.81 41.17
C ILE A 12 -5.75 57.89 41.53
N TRP A 13 -5.98 56.94 42.43
CA TRP A 13 -5.10 55.81 42.68
C TRP A 13 -5.33 54.78 41.60
N LEU A 14 -4.30 54.52 40.75
CA LEU A 14 -4.29 53.40 39.80
C LEU A 14 -3.82 52.15 40.55
N PHE A 15 -4.74 51.22 40.78
CA PHE A 15 -4.38 49.84 41.10
C PHE A 15 -3.87 49.15 39.80
N GLY A 16 -2.59 48.77 39.78
CA GLY A 16 -2.02 47.92 38.75
C GLY A 16 -2.64 46.53 38.86
N CYS A 17 -3.36 46.09 37.84
CA CYS A 17 -3.63 44.66 37.63
C CYS A 17 -2.37 44.04 37.05
N ASP A 18 -1.73 43.16 37.81
CA ASP A 18 -0.77 42.20 37.28
C ASP A 18 -1.47 41.32 36.23
N GLY A 19 -1.21 41.60 34.99
CA GLY A 19 -1.58 40.73 33.88
C GLY A 19 -0.73 39.47 33.93
N SER A 20 -1.28 38.38 34.43
CA SER A 20 -0.73 37.05 34.11
C SER A 20 -0.71 36.89 32.60
N SER A 21 0.49 36.91 32.03
CA SER A 21 0.69 36.51 30.64
C SER A 21 0.33 35.03 30.56
N SER A 22 -0.89 34.71 30.12
CA SER A 22 -1.20 33.42 29.58
C SER A 22 -0.29 33.24 28.37
N GLN A 23 0.69 32.34 28.48
CA GLN A 23 1.37 31.82 27.30
C GLN A 23 0.25 31.28 26.40
N SER A 24 0.02 31.94 25.28
CA SER A 24 -0.71 31.31 24.19
C SER A 24 0.09 30.10 23.78
N GLU A 25 -0.38 28.89 24.11
CA GLU A 25 0.08 27.71 23.45
C GLU A 25 0.08 28.00 21.95
N ASP A 26 1.23 27.83 21.30
CA ASP A 26 1.41 28.06 19.87
C ASP A 26 0.55 27.00 19.15
N GLN A 27 -0.71 27.33 18.89
CA GLN A 27 -1.55 26.47 18.08
C GLN A 27 -0.94 26.40 16.68
N PRO A 28 -0.77 25.19 16.11
CA PRO A 28 -0.21 25.06 14.78
C PRO A 28 -1.05 25.90 13.79
N ALA A 29 -0.38 26.59 12.87
CA ALA A 29 -1.07 27.32 11.82
C ALA A 29 -1.96 26.34 11.04
N TYR A 30 -3.24 26.68 10.88
CA TYR A 30 -4.17 25.88 10.10
C TYR A 30 -3.68 25.78 8.65
N VAL A 31 -3.49 24.55 8.16
CA VAL A 31 -3.16 24.27 6.78
C VAL A 31 -4.36 23.59 6.12
N GLU A 32 -4.95 24.26 5.17
CA GLU A 32 -6.03 23.68 4.37
C GLU A 32 -5.42 22.76 3.32
N LEU A 33 -5.68 21.46 3.44
CA LEU A 33 -5.29 20.46 2.45
C LEU A 33 -6.43 20.28 1.45
N GLY A 34 -6.10 20.13 0.18
CA GLY A 34 -7.05 19.72 -0.85
C GLY A 34 -7.66 18.34 -0.59
N PRO A 35 -8.64 17.88 -1.38
CA PRO A 35 -9.25 16.55 -1.22
C PRO A 35 -8.21 15.42 -1.27
N ALA A 36 -8.42 14.31 -0.53
CA ALA A 36 -7.43 13.24 -0.37
C ALA A 36 -6.92 12.66 -1.70
N GLY A 37 -7.81 12.39 -2.63
CA GLY A 37 -7.52 11.91 -4.00
C GLY A 37 -7.71 12.99 -5.08
N GLY A 38 -7.67 14.31 -4.76
CA GLY A 38 -8.05 15.35 -5.71
C GLY A 38 -9.50 15.14 -6.17
N VAL A 39 -9.76 15.17 -7.48
CA VAL A 39 -11.08 14.90 -8.08
C VAL A 39 -11.56 13.46 -7.84
N ALA A 40 -10.66 12.53 -7.52
CA ALA A 40 -11.00 11.15 -7.24
C ALA A 40 -11.46 10.91 -5.79
N THR A 41 -11.74 11.95 -5.02
CA THR A 41 -12.16 11.83 -3.61
C THR A 41 -13.67 11.59 -3.53
N VAL A 42 -14.05 10.64 -2.67
CA VAL A 42 -15.46 10.32 -2.35
C VAL A 42 -15.67 10.21 -0.85
N SER A 43 -16.90 10.44 -0.39
CA SER A 43 -17.29 10.06 0.96
C SER A 43 -17.34 8.52 1.06
N TYR A 44 -16.72 7.96 2.10
CA TYR A 44 -16.67 6.52 2.28
C TYR A 44 -18.05 5.92 2.54
N ASP A 45 -18.42 4.92 1.75
CA ASP A 45 -19.63 4.13 1.93
C ASP A 45 -19.27 2.70 2.38
N ALA A 46 -19.52 2.38 3.64
CA ALA A 46 -19.22 1.07 4.21
C ALA A 46 -19.94 -0.12 3.51
N ASN A 47 -21.04 0.13 2.78
CA ASN A 47 -21.71 -0.92 2.02
C ASN A 47 -20.98 -1.31 0.74
N ASN A 48 -20.18 -0.38 0.21
CA ASN A 48 -19.37 -0.58 -1.00
C ASN A 48 -17.88 -0.83 -0.70
N GLY A 49 -17.45 -0.65 0.55
CA GLY A 49 -16.03 -0.74 0.90
C GLY A 49 -15.18 0.22 0.04
N PHE A 50 -14.10 -0.30 -0.54
CA PHE A 50 -13.23 0.45 -1.44
C PHE A 50 -13.56 0.24 -2.94
N LEU A 51 -14.77 -0.19 -3.26
CA LEU A 51 -15.23 -0.41 -4.64
C LEU A 51 -15.93 0.81 -5.27
N GLN A 52 -15.86 1.98 -4.63
CA GLN A 52 -16.45 3.21 -5.15
C GLN A 52 -15.63 3.75 -6.32
N PHE A 53 -16.32 4.20 -7.38
CA PHE A 53 -15.69 4.87 -8.51
C PHE A 53 -15.51 6.36 -8.26
N ILE A 54 -14.54 6.96 -8.93
CA ILE A 54 -14.38 8.42 -8.94
C ILE A 54 -15.68 9.09 -9.42
N PRO A 55 -16.01 10.29 -8.89
CA PRO A 55 -17.18 11.01 -9.36
C PRO A 55 -16.98 11.54 -10.79
N GLU A 56 -18.08 11.90 -11.43
CA GLU A 56 -18.10 12.59 -12.73
C GLU A 56 -17.51 11.81 -13.92
N LEU A 57 -17.55 10.45 -13.87
CA LEU A 57 -17.25 9.63 -15.04
C LEU A 57 -18.32 9.79 -16.12
N ASP A 58 -17.91 9.79 -17.36
CA ASP A 58 -18.88 9.64 -18.44
C ASP A 58 -19.45 8.21 -18.50
N LEU A 59 -20.54 8.02 -19.26
CA LEU A 59 -21.22 6.73 -19.32
C LEU A 59 -20.37 5.64 -19.97
N GLN A 60 -19.50 5.98 -20.89
CA GLN A 60 -18.65 5.01 -21.59
C GLN A 60 -17.55 4.49 -20.62
N ASP A 61 -16.89 5.40 -19.92
CA ASP A 61 -15.88 5.08 -18.92
C ASP A 61 -16.48 4.27 -17.76
N TYR A 62 -17.66 4.67 -17.27
CA TYR A 62 -18.38 3.92 -16.24
C TYR A 62 -18.70 2.48 -16.67
N HIS A 63 -19.16 2.27 -17.94
CA HIS A 63 -19.46 0.94 -18.45
C HIS A 63 -18.19 0.09 -18.61
N GLY A 64 -17.11 0.64 -19.16
CA GLY A 64 -15.83 -0.07 -19.28
C GLY A 64 -15.30 -0.54 -17.93
N ALA A 65 -15.24 0.36 -16.96
CA ALA A 65 -14.81 0.02 -15.62
C ALA A 65 -15.74 -0.96 -14.88
N SER A 66 -17.05 -0.91 -15.14
CA SER A 66 -18.00 -1.88 -14.61
C SER A 66 -17.75 -3.28 -15.15
N GLN A 67 -17.36 -3.43 -16.40
CA GLN A 67 -16.93 -4.72 -16.97
C GLN A 67 -15.64 -5.22 -16.28
N GLY A 68 -14.67 -4.33 -16.07
CA GLY A 68 -13.46 -4.65 -15.33
C GLY A 68 -13.75 -5.10 -13.90
N ARG A 69 -14.69 -4.43 -13.22
CA ARG A 69 -15.17 -4.86 -11.89
C ARG A 69 -15.79 -6.26 -11.92
N GLU A 70 -16.59 -6.58 -12.92
CA GLU A 70 -17.17 -7.92 -13.07
C GLU A 70 -16.09 -8.99 -13.23
N LEU A 71 -15.03 -8.72 -14.01
CA LEU A 71 -13.88 -9.61 -14.16
C LEU A 71 -13.07 -9.73 -12.85
N PHE A 72 -12.90 -8.63 -12.13
CA PHE A 72 -12.17 -8.58 -10.86
C PHE A 72 -12.84 -9.43 -9.77
N ILE A 73 -14.17 -9.45 -9.71
CA ILE A 73 -14.93 -10.25 -8.74
C ILE A 73 -15.25 -11.66 -9.23
N ALA A 74 -14.97 -11.96 -10.50
CA ALA A 74 -15.28 -13.27 -11.09
C ALA A 74 -14.39 -14.37 -10.51
N THR A 75 -14.96 -15.54 -10.29
CA THR A 75 -14.23 -16.78 -10.05
C THR A 75 -13.83 -17.40 -11.38
N TRP A 76 -12.54 -17.59 -11.58
CA TRP A 76 -11.98 -18.29 -12.73
C TRP A 76 -11.99 -19.79 -12.50
N LEU A 77 -12.19 -20.57 -13.55
CA LEU A 77 -12.36 -22.01 -13.49
C LEU A 77 -11.18 -22.74 -14.19
N PRO A 78 -10.79 -23.93 -13.74
CA PRO A 78 -9.86 -24.76 -14.51
C PRO A 78 -10.41 -25.08 -15.91
N ALA A 79 -9.52 -25.14 -16.91
CA ALA A 79 -9.89 -25.51 -18.26
C ALA A 79 -10.12 -27.03 -18.40
N PRO A 80 -11.05 -27.49 -19.29
CA PRO A 80 -12.05 -26.69 -19.99
C PRO A 80 -13.22 -26.31 -19.06
N GLY A 81 -13.41 -25.01 -18.84
CA GLY A 81 -14.45 -24.48 -17.98
C GLY A 81 -15.79 -24.32 -18.70
N SER A 82 -16.85 -24.09 -17.93
CA SER A 82 -18.20 -23.82 -18.47
C SER A 82 -18.38 -22.41 -19.03
N ARG A 83 -17.39 -21.54 -18.83
CA ARG A 83 -17.35 -20.13 -19.28
C ARG A 83 -16.00 -19.88 -19.94
N GLU A 84 -15.97 -19.91 -21.28
CA GLU A 84 -14.75 -19.73 -22.10
C GLU A 84 -13.98 -18.43 -21.82
N LEU A 85 -14.62 -17.39 -21.29
CA LEU A 85 -13.96 -16.12 -20.95
C LEU A 85 -13.39 -16.09 -19.52
N LEU A 86 -13.63 -17.12 -18.71
CA LEU A 86 -13.25 -17.23 -17.31
C LEU A 86 -12.74 -18.63 -17.00
N ASP A 87 -12.13 -19.32 -17.96
CA ASP A 87 -11.45 -20.58 -17.73
C ASP A 87 -9.94 -20.49 -17.95
N GLY A 88 -9.23 -21.58 -17.68
CA GLY A 88 -7.77 -21.60 -17.69
C GLY A 88 -7.12 -21.44 -16.32
N PHE A 89 -7.89 -21.23 -15.23
CA PHE A 89 -7.36 -21.08 -13.87
C PHE A 89 -6.44 -22.24 -13.48
N GLY A 90 -5.26 -21.91 -13.00
CA GLY A 90 -4.23 -22.87 -12.65
C GLY A 90 -3.29 -23.13 -13.85
N PRO A 91 -2.54 -24.24 -13.85
CA PRO A 91 -2.60 -25.41 -12.94
C PRO A 91 -2.17 -25.14 -11.51
N LEU A 92 -1.25 -24.23 -11.28
CA LEU A 92 -0.74 -23.80 -9.98
C LEU A 92 -1.20 -22.36 -9.72
N ALA A 93 -1.66 -22.07 -8.51
CA ALA A 93 -2.20 -20.77 -8.17
C ALA A 93 -2.19 -20.52 -6.64
N ILE A 94 -2.60 -19.32 -6.24
CA ILE A 94 -2.90 -18.98 -4.85
C ILE A 94 -4.41 -18.86 -4.66
N THR A 95 -5.09 -18.20 -5.60
CA THR A 95 -6.51 -17.88 -5.53
C THR A 95 -7.15 -17.90 -6.91
N ASP A 96 -8.45 -18.14 -6.97
CA ASP A 96 -9.25 -18.19 -8.20
C ASP A 96 -9.92 -16.87 -8.56
N SER A 97 -9.68 -15.82 -7.79
CA SER A 97 -10.27 -14.48 -8.02
C SER A 97 -9.43 -13.38 -7.37
N CYS A 98 -9.47 -12.15 -7.92
CA CYS A 98 -8.79 -11.01 -7.31
C CYS A 98 -9.37 -10.68 -5.93
N THR A 99 -10.67 -10.90 -5.73
CA THR A 99 -11.34 -10.67 -4.42
C THR A 99 -10.94 -11.68 -3.35
N GLY A 100 -10.31 -12.80 -3.70
CA GLY A 100 -9.73 -13.72 -2.71
C GLY A 100 -8.69 -13.01 -1.84
N CYS A 101 -7.78 -12.24 -2.48
CA CYS A 101 -6.76 -11.46 -1.77
C CYS A 101 -7.20 -10.03 -1.45
N HIS A 102 -8.06 -9.42 -2.28
CA HIS A 102 -8.49 -8.03 -2.20
C HIS A 102 -10.00 -7.93 -1.93
N GLU A 103 -10.45 -8.42 -0.78
CA GLU A 103 -11.86 -8.38 -0.40
C GLU A 103 -12.36 -6.92 -0.41
N THR A 104 -13.42 -6.65 -1.19
CA THR A 104 -13.96 -5.29 -1.40
C THR A 104 -12.93 -4.23 -1.82
N SER A 105 -11.89 -4.62 -2.58
CA SER A 105 -10.70 -3.82 -2.92
C SER A 105 -9.86 -3.37 -1.70
N ALA A 106 -10.12 -3.94 -0.53
CA ALA A 106 -9.35 -3.76 0.69
C ALA A 106 -8.29 -4.88 0.85
N ARG A 107 -8.25 -5.49 2.01
CA ARG A 107 -7.37 -6.61 2.35
C ARG A 107 -8.21 -7.80 2.81
N ALA A 108 -7.85 -8.99 2.38
CA ALA A 108 -8.40 -10.21 2.96
C ALA A 108 -7.65 -10.61 4.24
N GLU A 109 -8.23 -11.49 5.04
CA GLU A 109 -7.59 -12.04 6.22
C GLU A 109 -6.28 -12.74 5.85
N SER A 110 -5.19 -12.40 6.52
CA SER A 110 -3.85 -12.92 6.21
C SER A 110 -3.34 -13.95 7.21
N LEU A 111 -3.53 -13.71 8.50
CA LEU A 111 -3.03 -14.54 9.60
C LEU A 111 -4.21 -14.97 10.47
N LYS A 112 -4.63 -16.23 10.34
CA LYS A 112 -5.76 -16.77 11.08
C LYS A 112 -5.38 -17.16 12.50
N SER A 113 -6.34 -17.10 13.40
CA SER A 113 -6.15 -17.38 14.83
C SER A 113 -5.78 -18.84 15.14
N ASP A 114 -5.99 -19.76 14.20
CA ASP A 114 -5.61 -21.17 14.33
C ASP A 114 -4.15 -21.45 13.89
N GLY A 115 -3.42 -20.41 13.49
CA GLY A 115 -2.04 -20.49 13.02
C GLY A 115 -1.90 -20.80 11.51
N SER A 116 -3.01 -20.93 10.77
CA SER A 116 -2.96 -21.02 9.30
C SER A 116 -2.86 -19.62 8.68
N THR A 117 -2.43 -19.54 7.42
CA THR A 117 -2.52 -18.33 6.62
C THR A 117 -3.86 -18.25 5.89
N GLY A 118 -4.34 -17.02 5.65
CA GLY A 118 -5.50 -16.74 4.80
C GLY A 118 -5.08 -16.33 3.40
N ASP A 119 -6.06 -15.98 2.57
CA ASP A 119 -5.83 -15.62 1.17
C ASP A 119 -5.19 -14.23 1.01
N GLY A 120 -5.23 -13.40 2.08
CA GLY A 120 -4.64 -12.06 2.08
C GLY A 120 -3.11 -12.01 2.14
N ILE A 121 -2.40 -13.13 2.05
CA ILE A 121 -0.94 -13.19 2.09
C ILE A 121 -0.39 -14.23 1.11
N LEU A 122 0.65 -13.86 0.38
CA LEU A 122 1.40 -14.75 -0.51
C LEU A 122 2.89 -14.82 -0.10
N PHE A 123 3.64 -15.74 -0.68
CA PHE A 123 5.04 -15.97 -0.33
C PHE A 123 5.93 -16.00 -1.56
N ARG A 124 6.85 -15.03 -1.66
CA ARG A 124 7.92 -15.01 -2.67
C ARG A 124 9.02 -15.97 -2.27
N LEU A 125 9.61 -16.63 -3.27
CA LEU A 125 10.68 -17.61 -3.10
C LEU A 125 11.91 -17.16 -3.86
N ALA A 126 12.87 -16.57 -3.17
CA ALA A 126 14.18 -16.27 -3.74
C ALA A 126 15.26 -16.22 -2.64
N ASP A 127 16.51 -16.27 -3.07
CA ASP A 127 17.64 -16.01 -2.19
C ASP A 127 17.97 -14.51 -2.12
N LYS A 128 18.94 -14.17 -1.27
CA LYS A 128 19.44 -12.79 -1.12
C LYS A 128 20.12 -12.22 -2.37
N ASN A 129 20.36 -13.03 -3.41
CA ASN A 129 20.92 -12.59 -4.68
C ASN A 129 19.85 -12.48 -5.78
N GLY A 130 18.60 -12.89 -5.49
CA GLY A 130 17.47 -12.88 -6.41
C GLY A 130 17.31 -14.17 -7.23
N ALA A 131 18.06 -15.24 -6.89
CA ALA A 131 17.84 -16.56 -7.51
C ALA A 131 16.57 -17.19 -6.92
N VAL A 132 15.60 -17.49 -7.78
CA VAL A 132 14.36 -18.16 -7.40
C VAL A 132 14.56 -19.64 -7.08
N ASP A 133 13.60 -20.26 -6.39
CA ASP A 133 13.65 -21.69 -6.13
C ASP A 133 13.56 -22.47 -7.44
N PRO A 134 14.50 -23.41 -7.72
CA PRO A 134 14.53 -24.13 -8.99
C PRO A 134 13.37 -25.12 -9.17
N PHE A 135 12.71 -25.54 -8.07
CA PHE A 135 11.59 -26.50 -8.11
C PHE A 135 10.23 -25.82 -8.01
N LEU A 136 10.10 -24.82 -7.13
CA LEU A 136 8.84 -24.13 -6.83
C LEU A 136 8.72 -22.77 -7.54
N GLY A 137 9.76 -22.32 -8.25
CA GLY A 137 9.75 -21.02 -8.91
C GLY A 137 9.89 -19.84 -7.96
N GLY A 138 9.40 -18.66 -8.38
CA GLY A 138 9.54 -17.39 -7.65
C GLY A 138 8.46 -17.10 -6.61
N GLN A 139 7.44 -17.96 -6.51
CA GLN A 139 6.31 -17.80 -5.60
C GLN A 139 5.71 -19.15 -5.24
N LEU A 140 5.43 -19.37 -3.96
CA LEU A 140 4.79 -20.59 -3.48
C LEU A 140 3.32 -20.64 -3.93
N GLN A 141 2.93 -21.71 -4.61
CA GLN A 141 1.55 -21.94 -5.05
C GLN A 141 0.82 -22.83 -4.05
N THR A 142 -0.05 -22.22 -3.27
CA THR A 142 -0.79 -22.90 -2.18
C THR A 142 -2.07 -23.57 -2.64
N PHE A 143 -2.42 -23.41 -3.92
CA PHE A 143 -3.54 -24.06 -4.59
C PHE A 143 -3.06 -24.77 -5.85
N SER A 144 -3.76 -25.83 -6.25
CA SER A 144 -3.57 -26.52 -7.54
C SER A 144 -4.91 -27.02 -8.06
N ALA A 145 -5.12 -26.88 -9.36
CA ALA A 145 -6.34 -27.35 -10.04
C ALA A 145 -6.53 -28.87 -9.97
N ASP A 146 -5.44 -29.65 -9.83
CA ASP A 146 -5.45 -31.11 -9.68
C ASP A 146 -5.48 -31.59 -8.21
N GLY A 147 -5.45 -30.65 -7.25
CA GLY A 147 -5.41 -30.94 -5.82
C GLY A 147 -4.03 -31.23 -5.24
N SER A 148 -2.94 -30.94 -6.00
CA SER A 148 -1.56 -31.15 -5.60
C SER A 148 -0.80 -29.82 -5.47
N PRO A 149 -1.12 -28.95 -4.46
CA PRO A 149 -0.43 -27.68 -4.26
C PRO A 149 1.05 -27.90 -3.92
N GLU A 150 1.87 -26.89 -4.14
CA GLU A 150 3.31 -26.95 -3.83
C GLU A 150 3.60 -27.07 -2.33
N GLY A 151 2.67 -26.61 -1.49
CA GLY A 151 2.76 -26.68 -0.04
C GLY A 151 1.70 -25.81 0.65
N SER A 152 1.77 -25.76 1.96
CA SER A 152 0.97 -24.87 2.79
C SER A 152 1.86 -24.11 3.77
N VAL A 153 1.38 -22.97 4.30
CA VAL A 153 2.12 -22.18 5.26
C VAL A 153 1.32 -22.01 6.54
N THR A 154 1.98 -22.20 7.66
CA THR A 154 1.48 -21.85 8.98
C THR A 154 2.37 -20.77 9.61
N TRP A 155 1.86 -20.09 10.62
CA TRP A 155 2.60 -19.05 11.31
C TRP A 155 2.58 -19.24 12.82
N THR A 156 3.62 -18.74 13.48
CA THR A 156 3.70 -18.65 14.94
C THR A 156 4.30 -17.29 15.32
N LYS A 157 3.96 -16.82 16.51
CA LYS A 157 4.57 -15.61 17.07
C LYS A 157 5.86 -15.99 17.78
N GLY A 158 6.94 -15.35 17.42
CA GLY A 158 8.24 -15.53 18.07
C GLY A 158 8.36 -14.76 19.39
N SER A 159 9.53 -14.82 20.02
CA SER A 159 9.75 -14.25 21.35
C SER A 159 9.83 -12.71 21.38
N SER A 160 10.12 -12.09 20.25
CA SER A 160 10.21 -10.63 20.08
C SER A 160 9.04 -10.08 19.28
N ASP A 161 7.90 -10.78 19.30
CA ASP A 161 6.66 -10.47 18.56
C ASP A 161 6.78 -10.55 17.03
N GLU A 162 7.90 -11.04 16.49
CA GLU A 162 8.06 -11.34 15.06
C GLU A 162 7.12 -12.49 14.62
N ILE A 163 6.70 -12.47 13.37
CA ILE A 163 5.96 -13.59 12.76
C ILE A 163 6.96 -14.56 12.12
N LEU A 164 6.86 -15.82 12.50
CA LEU A 164 7.64 -16.91 11.92
C LEU A 164 6.72 -17.76 11.04
N PHE A 165 7.05 -17.85 9.76
CA PHE A 165 6.31 -18.64 8.78
C PHE A 165 6.97 -20.02 8.61
N HIS A 166 6.15 -21.05 8.54
CA HIS A 166 6.58 -22.44 8.44
C HIS A 166 5.96 -23.08 7.21
N LEU A 167 6.80 -23.46 6.24
CA LEU A 167 6.39 -24.23 5.07
C LEU A 167 6.10 -25.67 5.51
N ASN A 168 4.91 -26.18 5.18
CA ASN A 168 4.45 -27.52 5.51
C ASN A 168 4.02 -28.25 4.24
N ASP A 169 4.11 -29.58 4.28
CA ASP A 169 3.67 -30.48 3.21
C ASP A 169 4.22 -30.08 1.83
N ALA A 170 5.41 -29.47 1.82
CA ALA A 170 6.02 -28.99 0.59
C ALA A 170 6.31 -30.14 -0.35
N MET A 171 5.95 -29.95 -1.65
CA MET A 171 6.26 -30.91 -2.72
C MET A 171 7.77 -31.15 -2.82
N ASN A 172 8.56 -30.10 -2.62
CA ASN A 172 10.01 -30.13 -2.48
C ASN A 172 10.46 -29.20 -1.35
N PRO A 173 11.53 -29.52 -0.61
CA PRO A 173 12.11 -28.58 0.33
C PRO A 173 12.67 -27.37 -0.43
N LEU A 174 12.64 -26.19 0.18
CA LEU A 174 13.28 -25.01 -0.40
C LEU A 174 14.75 -25.28 -0.68
N ALA A 175 15.24 -24.79 -1.81
CA ALA A 175 16.66 -24.86 -2.14
C ALA A 175 17.50 -24.08 -1.12
N GLU A 176 18.78 -24.47 -0.99
CA GLU A 176 19.70 -23.83 -0.04
C GLU A 176 19.79 -22.31 -0.30
N GLY A 177 19.54 -21.52 0.73
CA GLY A 177 19.60 -20.06 0.68
C GLY A 177 18.31 -19.37 0.24
N VAL A 178 17.33 -20.10 -0.29
CA VAL A 178 16.01 -19.56 -0.64
C VAL A 178 15.21 -19.26 0.62
N SER A 179 14.63 -18.08 0.68
CA SER A 179 13.78 -17.61 1.78
C SER A 179 12.30 -17.61 1.38
N LEU A 180 11.45 -17.75 2.39
CA LEU A 180 10.00 -17.62 2.28
C LEU A 180 9.62 -16.17 2.64
N GLY A 181 9.45 -15.31 1.62
CA GLY A 181 9.21 -13.88 1.77
C GLY A 181 7.72 -13.54 1.72
N PRO A 182 7.09 -13.19 2.83
CA PRO A 182 5.66 -12.88 2.89
C PRO A 182 5.31 -11.55 2.22
N ARG A 183 4.15 -11.49 1.57
CA ARG A 183 3.59 -10.29 0.95
C ARG A 183 2.10 -10.20 1.28
N LEU A 184 1.77 -9.27 2.16
CA LEU A 184 0.38 -8.93 2.50
C LEU A 184 -0.29 -8.21 1.33
N SER A 185 -1.51 -8.59 0.98
CA SER A 185 -2.29 -7.89 -0.04
C SER A 185 -2.61 -6.45 0.41
N PRO A 186 -2.27 -5.41 -0.40
CA PRO A 186 -2.59 -4.02 -0.06
C PRO A 186 -4.03 -3.67 -0.47
N GLN A 187 -4.57 -2.56 0.10
CA GLN A 187 -5.76 -1.91 -0.44
C GLN A 187 -5.47 -1.32 -1.83
N LEU A 188 -6.51 -1.28 -2.70
CA LEU A 188 -6.37 -0.88 -4.09
C LEU A 188 -6.87 0.53 -4.42
N ILE A 189 -7.36 1.29 -3.42
CA ILE A 189 -7.82 2.67 -3.63
C ILE A 189 -6.72 3.55 -4.19
N GLY A 190 -7.05 4.40 -5.15
CA GLY A 190 -6.16 5.41 -5.71
C GLY A 190 -4.95 4.87 -6.48
N MET A 191 -4.86 3.56 -6.77
CA MET A 191 -3.73 3.00 -7.51
C MET A 191 -3.56 3.66 -8.88
N GLY A 192 -4.66 4.02 -9.56
CA GLY A 192 -4.60 4.77 -10.81
C GLY A 192 -3.95 6.15 -10.67
N LEU A 193 -4.18 6.86 -9.56
CA LEU A 193 -3.50 8.14 -9.31
C LEU A 193 -1.99 7.94 -9.17
N LEU A 194 -1.53 6.87 -8.50
CA LEU A 194 -0.11 6.55 -8.38
C LEU A 194 0.50 6.14 -9.72
N ASP A 195 -0.25 5.43 -10.58
CA ASP A 195 0.18 5.05 -11.92
C ASP A 195 0.45 6.26 -12.81
N LEU A 196 -0.34 7.31 -12.64
CA LEU A 196 -0.31 8.53 -13.43
C LEU A 196 0.72 9.58 -12.96
N VAL A 197 1.49 9.31 -11.91
CA VAL A 197 2.60 10.18 -11.48
C VAL A 197 3.74 10.11 -12.50
N PRO A 198 4.24 11.23 -13.03
CA PRO A 198 5.41 11.21 -13.89
C PRO A 198 6.65 10.64 -13.19
N GLU A 199 7.43 9.83 -13.91
CA GLU A 199 8.68 9.26 -13.36
C GLU A 199 9.64 10.33 -12.85
N SER A 200 9.68 11.48 -13.50
CA SER A 200 10.53 12.62 -13.07
C SER A 200 10.20 13.07 -11.65
N VAL A 201 8.93 13.01 -11.22
CA VAL A 201 8.52 13.37 -9.85
C VAL A 201 9.10 12.39 -8.84
N ILE A 202 9.08 11.08 -9.16
CA ILE A 202 9.66 10.03 -8.30
C ILE A 202 11.18 10.20 -8.23
N LEU A 203 11.82 10.44 -9.37
CA LEU A 203 13.27 10.64 -9.47
C LEU A 203 13.74 11.88 -8.73
N ASP A 204 12.94 12.94 -8.69
CA ASP A 204 13.26 14.18 -7.95
C ASP A 204 13.27 14.00 -6.42
N TYR A 205 12.66 12.92 -5.91
CA TYR A 205 12.68 12.60 -4.48
C TYR A 205 13.89 11.77 -4.05
N GLN A 206 14.68 11.21 -4.98
CA GLN A 206 15.82 10.38 -4.64
C GLN A 206 16.92 11.19 -3.96
N ASP A 207 17.56 10.57 -2.96
CA ASP A 207 18.82 11.04 -2.38
C ASP A 207 19.75 9.86 -2.10
N ILE A 208 20.15 9.14 -3.16
CA ILE A 208 20.90 7.87 -3.09
C ILE A 208 22.19 8.01 -2.28
N GLU A 209 22.81 9.18 -2.28
CA GLU A 209 24.08 9.46 -1.61
C GLU A 209 23.91 10.11 -0.22
N ASP A 210 22.66 10.21 0.28
CA ASP A 210 22.35 10.93 1.53
C ASP A 210 23.04 12.29 1.60
N SER A 211 22.80 13.10 0.55
CA SER A 211 23.52 14.37 0.33
C SER A 211 23.22 15.41 1.42
N ASN A 212 22.07 15.31 2.05
CA ASN A 212 21.65 16.18 3.16
C ASN A 212 22.12 15.66 4.53
N SER A 213 22.66 14.43 4.59
CA SER A 213 23.17 13.76 5.80
C SER A 213 22.12 13.57 6.89
N ASP A 214 20.88 13.27 6.51
CA ASP A 214 19.79 12.93 7.45
C ASP A 214 19.67 11.42 7.74
N GLY A 215 20.47 10.59 7.07
CA GLY A 215 20.51 9.13 7.21
C GLY A 215 19.46 8.43 6.36
N ILE A 216 18.84 9.12 5.38
CA ILE A 216 17.81 8.59 4.50
C ILE A 216 18.33 8.66 3.05
N SER A 217 18.47 7.51 2.41
CA SER A 217 19.04 7.34 1.07
C SER A 217 18.05 6.71 0.08
N GLY A 218 16.80 7.15 0.11
CA GLY A 218 15.72 6.63 -0.73
C GLY A 218 16.05 6.62 -2.22
N ARG A 219 15.78 5.54 -2.91
CA ARG A 219 16.07 5.36 -4.34
C ARG A 219 14.87 4.78 -5.10
N ALA A 220 14.67 5.21 -6.33
CA ALA A 220 13.69 4.60 -7.22
C ALA A 220 14.14 3.19 -7.63
N HIS A 221 13.20 2.24 -7.71
CA HIS A 221 13.51 0.93 -8.28
C HIS A 221 13.60 1.05 -9.80
N GLN A 222 14.83 1.21 -10.31
CA GLN A 222 15.08 1.26 -11.74
C GLN A 222 14.93 -0.13 -12.33
N LEU A 223 13.92 -0.33 -13.16
CA LEU A 223 13.77 -1.49 -14.01
C LEU A 223 14.40 -1.24 -15.38
N GLU A 224 14.37 -2.21 -16.28
CA GLU A 224 15.08 -2.10 -17.57
C GLU A 224 14.67 -0.86 -18.38
N THR A 225 13.38 -0.52 -18.39
CA THR A 225 12.84 0.54 -19.25
C THR A 225 12.06 1.62 -18.49
N CYS A 226 11.88 1.51 -17.18
CA CYS A 226 10.97 2.36 -16.42
C CYS A 226 11.28 2.33 -14.91
N ILE A 227 10.58 3.17 -14.16
CA ILE A 227 10.61 3.19 -12.70
C ILE A 227 9.48 2.33 -12.15
N GLY A 228 9.84 1.35 -11.32
CA GLY A 228 8.91 0.48 -10.65
C GLY A 228 8.17 1.21 -9.52
N ARG A 229 6.86 1.01 -9.43
CA ARG A 229 5.99 1.67 -8.44
C ARG A 229 4.93 0.77 -7.82
N PHE A 230 4.71 -0.44 -8.36
CA PHE A 230 3.75 -1.41 -7.83
C PHE A 230 4.42 -2.65 -7.28
N GLY A 231 3.73 -3.34 -6.37
CA GLY A 231 4.30 -4.35 -5.50
C GLY A 231 5.05 -3.76 -4.30
N TRP A 232 5.31 -4.57 -3.28
CA TRP A 232 6.00 -4.14 -2.05
C TRP A 232 7.45 -3.66 -2.30
N LYS A 233 8.09 -4.19 -3.33
CA LYS A 233 9.47 -3.82 -3.72
C LYS A 233 9.52 -3.04 -5.05
N GLY A 234 8.38 -2.55 -5.57
CA GLY A 234 8.35 -1.76 -6.79
C GLY A 234 8.77 -2.52 -8.05
N VAL A 235 8.35 -3.76 -8.22
CA VAL A 235 8.76 -4.62 -9.34
C VAL A 235 7.92 -4.49 -10.61
N HIS A 236 6.88 -3.66 -10.57
CA HIS A 236 6.05 -3.35 -11.72
C HIS A 236 5.98 -1.85 -11.98
N CYS A 237 6.09 -1.45 -13.25
CA CYS A 237 6.12 -0.04 -13.66
C CYS A 237 4.72 0.58 -13.70
N THR A 238 3.76 -0.18 -14.22
CA THR A 238 2.39 0.26 -14.46
C THR A 238 1.40 -0.63 -13.72
N LEU A 239 0.22 -0.10 -13.47
CA LEU A 239 -0.87 -0.86 -12.88
C LEU A 239 -1.27 -2.05 -13.75
N GLU A 240 -1.28 -1.89 -15.07
CA GLU A 240 -1.56 -2.98 -16.03
C GLU A 240 -0.54 -4.11 -15.93
N SER A 241 0.76 -3.79 -15.83
CA SER A 241 1.80 -4.81 -15.65
C SER A 241 1.70 -5.53 -14.30
N GLN A 242 1.24 -4.85 -13.25
CA GLN A 242 0.94 -5.47 -11.95
C GLN A 242 -0.26 -6.42 -12.06
N VAL A 243 -1.32 -6.02 -12.76
CA VAL A 243 -2.51 -6.86 -13.01
C VAL A 243 -2.13 -8.11 -13.80
N ALA A 244 -1.34 -7.96 -14.87
CA ALA A 244 -0.85 -9.09 -15.66
C ALA A 244 0.06 -10.03 -14.85
N GLY A 245 0.88 -9.47 -13.96
CA GLY A 245 1.69 -10.23 -13.01
C GLY A 245 0.86 -11.03 -12.01
N ALA A 246 -0.23 -10.45 -11.50
CA ALA A 246 -1.16 -11.13 -10.59
C ALA A 246 -1.91 -12.27 -11.30
N PHE A 247 -2.41 -12.06 -12.51
CA PHE A 247 -3.00 -13.15 -13.30
C PHE A 247 -2.03 -14.31 -13.47
N HIS A 248 -0.78 -14.01 -13.81
CA HIS A 248 0.22 -15.04 -14.05
C HIS A 248 0.66 -15.75 -12.77
N GLN A 249 1.06 -15.02 -11.74
CA GLN A 249 1.68 -15.61 -10.56
C GLN A 249 0.67 -16.04 -9.49
N ASP A 250 -0.46 -15.32 -9.36
CA ASP A 250 -1.40 -15.60 -8.28
C ASP A 250 -2.54 -16.53 -8.76
N MET A 251 -2.86 -16.52 -10.07
CA MET A 251 -3.96 -17.27 -10.64
C MET A 251 -3.54 -18.32 -11.69
N GLY A 252 -2.25 -18.34 -12.08
CA GLY A 252 -1.74 -19.28 -13.06
C GLY A 252 -2.25 -19.07 -14.48
N LEU A 253 -2.57 -17.81 -14.85
CA LEU A 253 -3.19 -17.46 -16.13
C LEU A 253 -2.19 -16.75 -17.06
N THR A 254 -2.12 -17.19 -18.28
CA THR A 254 -1.30 -16.57 -19.33
C THR A 254 -1.93 -15.30 -19.89
N SER A 255 -1.09 -14.37 -20.35
CA SER A 255 -1.50 -13.11 -20.99
C SER A 255 -0.49 -12.71 -22.07
N SER A 256 -0.74 -11.63 -22.81
CA SER A 256 0.24 -11.06 -23.74
C SER A 256 1.52 -10.60 -23.05
N TYR A 257 1.46 -10.22 -21.77
CA TYR A 257 2.61 -9.89 -20.92
C TYR A 257 3.40 -11.13 -20.49
N ASN A 258 2.71 -12.21 -20.20
CA ASN A 258 3.24 -13.46 -19.67
C ASN A 258 2.66 -14.64 -20.47
N PRO A 259 3.20 -14.95 -21.68
CA PRO A 259 2.58 -15.91 -22.59
C PRO A 259 2.87 -17.39 -22.24
N ALA A 260 3.77 -17.67 -21.30
CA ALA A 260 4.09 -19.02 -20.83
C ALA A 260 3.43 -19.28 -19.47
N GLU A 261 3.07 -20.53 -19.21
CA GLU A 261 2.60 -20.96 -17.89
C GLU A 261 3.66 -20.68 -16.81
N PRO A 262 3.28 -20.39 -15.55
CA PRO A 262 4.22 -20.12 -14.46
C PRO A 262 4.91 -21.38 -13.91
N CYS A 263 5.01 -22.44 -14.70
CA CYS A 263 5.63 -23.70 -14.33
C CYS A 263 7.16 -23.64 -14.40
N THR A 264 7.82 -24.36 -13.52
CA THR A 264 9.27 -24.62 -13.64
C THR A 264 9.53 -25.84 -14.53
N GLU A 265 10.75 -25.96 -15.06
CA GLU A 265 11.16 -27.13 -15.87
C GLU A 265 11.04 -28.49 -15.12
N GLN A 266 10.96 -28.46 -13.78
CA GLN A 266 10.81 -29.63 -12.91
C GLN A 266 9.35 -29.98 -12.65
N GLN A 267 8.41 -29.16 -13.07
CA GLN A 267 6.97 -29.35 -12.88
C GLN A 267 6.29 -29.87 -14.15
N GLU A 268 6.77 -31.03 -14.66
CA GLU A 268 6.29 -31.62 -15.90
C GLU A 268 4.76 -31.76 -15.98
N VAL A 269 4.10 -32.06 -14.87
CA VAL A 269 2.63 -32.19 -14.80
C VAL A 269 1.93 -30.84 -15.05
N CYS A 270 2.51 -29.74 -14.59
CA CYS A 270 2.00 -28.40 -14.77
C CYS A 270 1.84 -28.06 -16.28
N GLU A 271 2.85 -28.36 -17.09
CA GLU A 271 2.81 -28.10 -18.54
C GLU A 271 1.82 -29.00 -19.31
N LEU A 272 1.39 -30.11 -18.71
CA LEU A 272 0.45 -31.05 -19.33
C LEU A 272 -1.01 -30.76 -19.02
N MET A 273 -1.30 -29.82 -18.13
CA MET A 273 -2.68 -29.46 -17.78
C MET A 273 -3.37 -28.72 -18.94
N PRO A 274 -4.69 -28.86 -19.08
CA PRO A 274 -5.44 -28.13 -20.09
C PRO A 274 -5.34 -26.62 -19.90
N SER A 275 -5.03 -25.88 -20.96
CA SER A 275 -5.08 -24.41 -21.00
C SER A 275 -6.44 -23.93 -21.48
N GLY A 276 -6.91 -22.79 -20.98
CA GLY A 276 -8.14 -22.11 -21.40
C GLY A 276 -8.00 -21.31 -22.69
N GLY A 277 -6.76 -21.12 -23.18
CA GLY A 277 -6.52 -20.34 -24.39
C GLY A 277 -5.05 -20.03 -24.63
N SER A 278 -4.75 -19.16 -25.59
CA SER A 278 -3.38 -18.71 -25.85
C SER A 278 -3.41 -17.25 -26.41
N PRO A 279 -3.28 -16.24 -25.56
CA PRO A 279 -3.32 -16.31 -24.09
C PRO A 279 -4.73 -16.58 -23.55
N GLU A 280 -4.84 -16.94 -22.26
CA GLU A 280 -6.09 -17.17 -21.54
C GLU A 280 -6.78 -15.85 -21.18
N VAL A 281 -6.01 -14.87 -20.73
CA VAL A 281 -6.49 -13.52 -20.45
C VAL A 281 -6.26 -12.63 -21.67
N SER A 282 -7.35 -12.16 -22.27
CA SER A 282 -7.27 -11.25 -23.41
C SER A 282 -6.78 -9.85 -23.01
N ASP A 283 -6.16 -9.12 -23.95
CA ASP A 283 -5.77 -7.72 -23.74
C ASP A 283 -6.97 -6.84 -23.37
N ALA A 284 -8.14 -7.10 -23.94
CA ALA A 284 -9.37 -6.39 -23.57
C ALA A 284 -9.80 -6.64 -22.12
N SER A 285 -9.56 -7.84 -21.59
CA SER A 285 -9.82 -8.17 -20.17
C SER A 285 -8.82 -7.47 -19.24
N LEU A 286 -7.53 -7.44 -19.62
CA LEU A 286 -6.50 -6.69 -18.90
C LEU A 286 -6.83 -5.19 -18.86
N GLU A 287 -7.15 -4.60 -20.01
CA GLU A 287 -7.52 -3.19 -20.14
C GLU A 287 -8.75 -2.87 -19.27
N ALA A 288 -9.80 -3.69 -19.30
CA ALA A 288 -11.00 -3.47 -18.51
C ALA A 288 -10.72 -3.48 -16.99
N ILE A 289 -9.91 -4.43 -16.51
CA ILE A 289 -9.53 -4.48 -15.08
C ILE A 289 -8.62 -3.30 -14.72
N ASN A 290 -7.68 -2.94 -15.60
CA ASN A 290 -6.84 -1.76 -15.41
C ASN A 290 -7.68 -0.48 -15.34
N ASP A 291 -8.66 -0.30 -16.22
CA ASP A 291 -9.60 0.82 -16.17
C ASP A 291 -10.38 0.84 -14.86
N PHE A 292 -10.89 -0.31 -14.41
CA PHE A 292 -11.57 -0.42 -13.11
C PHE A 292 -10.69 0.04 -11.95
N LEU A 293 -9.46 -0.46 -11.86
CA LEU A 293 -8.53 -0.11 -10.79
C LEU A 293 -8.05 1.35 -10.88
N THR A 294 -7.93 1.88 -12.09
CA THR A 294 -7.52 3.28 -12.33
C THR A 294 -8.53 4.27 -11.76
N ILE A 295 -9.83 3.93 -11.83
CA ILE A 295 -10.90 4.81 -11.36
C ILE A 295 -11.42 4.48 -9.97
N LEU A 296 -10.75 3.61 -9.22
CA LEU A 296 -11.09 3.41 -7.81
C LEU A 296 -10.80 4.69 -7.01
N ALA A 297 -11.85 5.19 -6.38
CA ALA A 297 -11.82 6.44 -5.64
C ALA A 297 -11.02 6.33 -4.34
N VAL A 298 -10.59 7.48 -3.83
CA VAL A 298 -9.95 7.61 -2.52
C VAL A 298 -10.97 8.16 -1.53
N PRO A 299 -11.17 7.52 -0.37
CA PRO A 299 -12.02 8.05 0.68
C PRO A 299 -11.55 9.42 1.17
N GLU A 300 -12.49 10.31 1.47
CA GLU A 300 -12.19 11.61 2.07
C GLU A 300 -11.51 11.47 3.44
N ARG A 301 -10.66 12.43 3.77
CA ARG A 301 -10.09 12.52 5.12
C ARG A 301 -11.18 12.77 6.15
N ARG A 302 -11.12 12.02 7.22
CA ARG A 302 -12.04 12.19 8.36
C ARG A 302 -11.51 13.29 9.30
N ASN A 303 -12.40 14.20 9.70
CA ASN A 303 -12.07 15.30 10.65
C ASN A 303 -10.91 16.22 10.21
N GLY A 304 -10.58 16.33 8.92
CA GLY A 304 -9.43 17.08 8.38
C GLY A 304 -9.36 18.57 8.77
N SER A 305 -10.46 19.17 9.17
CA SER A 305 -10.52 20.55 9.66
C SER A 305 -10.38 20.70 11.18
N SER A 306 -10.28 19.60 11.94
CA SER A 306 -10.17 19.65 13.39
C SER A 306 -8.79 20.11 13.86
N ILE A 307 -8.73 20.73 15.04
CA ILE A 307 -7.46 21.10 15.69
C ILE A 307 -6.61 19.84 15.94
N ALA A 308 -7.22 18.75 16.39
CA ALA A 308 -6.52 17.48 16.64
C ALA A 308 -5.86 16.94 15.35
N PHE A 309 -6.54 17.00 14.19
CA PHE A 309 -5.95 16.65 12.91
C PHE A 309 -4.70 17.50 12.60
N GLN A 310 -4.78 18.82 12.76
CA GLN A 310 -3.65 19.73 12.47
C GLN A 310 -2.47 19.49 13.42
N GLN A 311 -2.74 19.20 14.69
CA GLN A 311 -1.72 18.86 15.68
C GLN A 311 -1.05 17.52 15.34
N GLY A 312 -1.83 16.47 15.06
CA GLY A 312 -1.30 15.17 14.67
C GLY A 312 -0.49 15.23 13.37
N ARG A 313 -0.98 15.99 12.37
CA ARG A 313 -0.22 16.26 11.14
C ARG A 313 1.11 16.96 11.42
N LYS A 314 1.10 17.97 12.29
CA LYS A 314 2.35 18.64 12.69
C LYS A 314 3.32 17.66 13.35
N LEU A 315 2.86 16.83 14.27
CA LEU A 315 3.67 15.79 14.91
C LEU A 315 4.25 14.82 13.89
N PHE A 316 3.45 14.36 12.90
CA PHE A 316 3.92 13.52 11.82
C PHE A 316 5.09 14.15 11.04
N MET A 317 5.04 15.47 10.80
CA MET A 317 6.15 16.20 10.17
C MET A 317 7.35 16.35 11.11
N ASP A 318 7.10 16.73 12.37
CA ASP A 318 8.15 17.04 13.35
C ASP A 318 8.98 15.80 13.73
N VAL A 319 8.38 14.61 13.79
CA VAL A 319 9.10 13.36 14.07
C VAL A 319 9.79 12.76 12.84
N GLY A 320 9.59 13.37 11.65
CA GLY A 320 10.31 12.99 10.42
C GLY A 320 9.64 11.93 9.57
N CYS A 321 8.40 11.50 9.83
CA CYS A 321 7.69 10.52 8.99
C CYS A 321 7.56 10.96 7.53
N ASN A 322 7.43 12.27 7.29
CA ASN A 322 7.31 12.86 5.97
C ASN A 322 8.59 12.82 5.11
N ALA A 323 9.70 12.35 5.66
CA ALA A 323 10.93 12.17 4.88
C ALA A 323 10.73 11.11 3.77
N CYS A 324 10.04 10.00 4.10
CA CYS A 324 9.63 8.94 3.17
C CYS A 324 8.14 9.08 2.79
N HIS A 325 7.27 9.31 3.77
CA HIS A 325 5.82 9.47 3.54
C HIS A 325 5.48 10.90 3.09
N ARG A 326 5.95 11.26 1.88
CA ARG A 326 5.68 12.56 1.25
C ARG A 326 4.18 12.81 1.16
N GLU A 327 3.75 13.98 1.64
CA GLU A 327 2.33 14.26 1.83
C GLU A 327 1.53 14.24 0.52
N SER A 328 2.08 14.82 -0.55
CA SER A 328 1.35 14.98 -1.82
C SER A 328 2.18 14.62 -3.04
N LEU A 329 1.47 14.15 -4.06
CA LEU A 329 1.95 13.91 -5.41
C LEU A 329 1.03 14.61 -6.42
N THR A 330 1.47 14.71 -7.67
CA THR A 330 0.67 15.28 -8.76
C THR A 330 0.74 14.38 -9.98
N THR A 331 -0.43 14.06 -10.57
CA THR A 331 -0.51 13.30 -11.83
C THR A 331 -0.03 14.14 -13.01
N GLY A 332 0.44 13.47 -14.06
CA GLY A 332 0.75 14.11 -15.34
C GLY A 332 -0.47 14.37 -16.21
N GLU A 333 -0.22 14.67 -17.50
CA GLU A 333 -1.27 14.71 -18.54
C GLU A 333 -1.77 13.30 -18.84
N VAL A 334 -3.09 13.09 -18.81
CA VAL A 334 -3.73 11.78 -18.94
C VAL A 334 -4.68 11.78 -20.13
N THR A 335 -4.50 10.83 -21.04
CA THR A 335 -5.36 10.74 -22.25
C THR A 335 -6.58 9.87 -22.01
N ARG A 336 -6.43 8.71 -21.35
CA ARG A 336 -7.51 7.73 -21.15
C ARG A 336 -8.60 8.23 -20.21
N PHE A 337 -8.20 8.92 -19.12
CA PHE A 337 -9.10 9.54 -18.14
C PHE A 337 -8.68 11.00 -17.92
N PRO A 338 -9.04 11.93 -18.83
CA PRO A 338 -8.56 13.31 -18.78
C PRO A 338 -8.90 14.07 -17.48
N ILE A 339 -9.97 13.66 -16.79
CA ILE A 339 -10.36 14.20 -15.49
C ILE A 339 -9.26 14.01 -14.41
N LEU A 340 -8.41 12.98 -14.58
CA LEU A 340 -7.29 12.69 -13.67
C LEU A 340 -6.00 13.45 -14.02
N SER A 341 -6.01 14.31 -15.06
CA SER A 341 -4.82 15.09 -15.45
C SER A 341 -4.50 16.19 -14.44
N ASN A 342 -3.20 16.34 -14.11
CA ASN A 342 -2.68 17.42 -13.27
C ASN A 342 -3.39 17.53 -11.89
N GLN A 343 -3.79 16.40 -11.32
CA GLN A 343 -4.44 16.35 -10.02
C GLN A 343 -3.40 16.27 -8.89
N THR A 344 -3.48 17.19 -7.95
CA THR A 344 -2.75 17.04 -6.67
C THR A 344 -3.57 16.19 -5.73
N PHE A 345 -2.94 15.16 -5.15
CA PHE A 345 -3.54 14.21 -4.23
C PHE A 345 -2.56 13.87 -3.10
N TYR A 346 -3.05 13.23 -2.03
CA TYR A 346 -2.33 13.12 -0.76
C TYR A 346 -2.18 11.66 -0.31
N PRO A 347 -1.27 10.89 -0.94
CA PRO A 347 -1.09 9.47 -0.66
C PRO A 347 -0.15 9.19 0.51
N TYR A 348 0.67 10.15 0.92
CA TYR A 348 1.73 9.99 1.92
C TYR A 348 2.73 8.90 1.54
N THR A 349 3.36 9.05 0.39
CA THR A 349 4.42 8.18 -0.15
C THR A 349 5.32 8.94 -1.12
N ASP A 350 6.58 8.57 -1.21
CA ASP A 350 7.51 9.00 -2.25
C ASP A 350 7.70 7.96 -3.36
N LEU A 351 7.16 6.74 -3.18
CA LEU A 351 7.32 5.58 -4.06
C LEU A 351 8.76 5.07 -4.17
N LEU A 352 9.66 5.47 -3.28
CA LEU A 352 11.06 5.03 -3.27
C LEU A 352 11.24 3.77 -2.42
N LEU A 353 12.33 3.06 -2.68
CA LEU A 353 12.86 2.00 -1.82
C LEU A 353 13.70 2.61 -0.71
N HIS A 354 13.48 2.13 0.52
CA HIS A 354 14.26 2.49 1.70
C HIS A 354 14.71 1.23 2.44
N ASP A 355 15.93 1.23 2.97
CA ASP A 355 16.41 0.16 3.84
C ASP A 355 15.77 0.30 5.23
N MET A 356 14.87 -0.63 5.53
CA MET A 356 14.10 -0.68 6.79
C MET A 356 14.80 -1.49 7.87
N GLY A 357 16.06 -1.91 7.63
CA GLY A 357 16.86 -2.64 8.61
C GLY A 357 16.59 -4.14 8.66
N ALA A 358 17.41 -4.83 9.45
CA ALA A 358 17.42 -6.29 9.54
C ALA A 358 16.11 -6.89 10.07
N ASP A 359 15.40 -6.18 10.94
CA ASP A 359 14.17 -6.67 11.56
C ASP A 359 13.00 -6.77 10.57
N LEU A 360 13.04 -6.00 9.47
CA LEU A 360 12.06 -6.04 8.38
C LEU A 360 12.59 -6.74 7.12
N SER A 361 13.82 -7.28 7.15
CA SER A 361 14.35 -8.08 6.04
C SER A 361 13.68 -9.44 5.97
N ASP A 362 13.21 -9.82 4.78
CA ASP A 362 12.60 -11.13 4.52
C ASP A 362 13.55 -12.15 3.86
N GLY A 363 14.79 -11.74 3.57
CA GLY A 363 15.78 -12.57 2.90
C GLY A 363 15.61 -12.68 1.39
N VAL A 364 14.57 -12.09 0.81
CA VAL A 364 14.23 -12.15 -0.63
C VAL A 364 14.63 -10.87 -1.34
N LYS A 365 15.48 -11.02 -2.36
CA LYS A 365 15.80 -9.94 -3.31
C LYS A 365 14.87 -10.00 -4.51
N GLU A 366 14.28 -8.86 -4.89
CA GLU A 366 13.44 -8.74 -6.08
C GLU A 366 13.98 -7.64 -7.02
N GLY A 367 14.46 -8.02 -8.20
CA GLY A 367 15.15 -7.10 -9.10
C GLY A 367 16.39 -6.50 -8.44
N SER A 368 16.47 -5.16 -8.37
CA SER A 368 17.54 -4.46 -7.65
C SER A 368 17.22 -4.17 -6.18
N ALA A 369 15.98 -4.45 -5.72
CA ALA A 369 15.57 -4.21 -4.33
C ALA A 369 16.16 -5.29 -3.41
N GLU A 370 16.97 -4.87 -2.47
CA GLU A 370 17.63 -5.75 -1.48
C GLU A 370 16.61 -6.31 -0.47
N PRO A 371 16.95 -7.38 0.27
CA PRO A 371 16.01 -8.02 1.21
C PRO A 371 15.40 -7.08 2.26
N ALA A 372 16.14 -6.10 2.74
CA ALA A 372 15.68 -5.12 3.73
C ALA A 372 15.02 -3.86 3.13
N GLU A 373 15.07 -3.70 1.80
CA GLU A 373 14.49 -2.53 1.12
C GLU A 373 13.02 -2.74 0.80
N TRP A 374 12.21 -1.74 1.12
CA TRP A 374 10.78 -1.70 0.87
C TRP A 374 10.37 -0.37 0.25
N LYS A 375 9.48 -0.46 -0.74
CA LYS A 375 8.88 0.73 -1.32
C LYS A 375 7.90 1.35 -0.31
N THR A 376 8.02 2.65 -0.08
CA THR A 376 7.09 3.38 0.80
C THR A 376 5.64 3.18 0.34
N PRO A 377 4.78 2.50 1.13
CA PRO A 377 3.38 2.32 0.77
C PRO A 377 2.58 3.61 1.02
N PRO A 378 1.48 3.84 0.27
CA PRO A 378 0.56 4.93 0.57
C PRO A 378 -0.16 4.69 1.90
N LEU A 379 -0.45 5.77 2.64
CA LEU A 379 -1.08 5.70 3.97
C LEU A 379 -2.58 6.01 3.96
N TRP A 380 -3.16 6.41 2.83
CA TRP A 380 -4.61 6.67 2.76
C TRP A 380 -5.46 5.44 3.09
N GLY A 381 -6.58 5.67 3.77
CA GLY A 381 -7.50 4.60 4.14
C GLY A 381 -7.08 3.73 5.33
N LEU A 382 -5.90 3.94 5.94
CA LEU A 382 -5.40 3.09 7.03
C LEU A 382 -6.35 2.95 8.20
N GLY A 383 -6.99 4.04 8.62
CA GLY A 383 -7.93 3.99 9.74
C GLY A 383 -9.26 3.28 9.41
N LEU A 384 -9.61 3.16 8.13
CA LEU A 384 -10.74 2.33 7.70
C LEU A 384 -10.40 0.84 7.75
N ILE A 385 -9.15 0.50 7.42
CA ILE A 385 -8.61 -0.85 7.50
C ILE A 385 -8.41 -1.27 8.96
N GLU A 386 -7.78 -0.43 9.79
CA GLU A 386 -7.60 -0.72 11.24
C GLU A 386 -8.95 -0.97 11.94
N GLY A 387 -10.00 -0.29 11.47
CA GLY A 387 -11.35 -0.39 12.04
C GLY A 387 -12.08 -1.71 11.75
N ASP A 388 -11.65 -2.52 10.80
CA ASP A 388 -12.27 -3.81 10.48
C ASP A 388 -11.89 -4.93 11.48
N GLY A 389 -10.82 -4.72 12.27
CA GLY A 389 -10.37 -5.64 13.32
C GLY A 389 -9.73 -6.93 12.83
N GLN A 390 -9.55 -7.10 11.53
CA GLN A 390 -8.90 -8.26 10.90
C GLN A 390 -7.62 -7.88 10.17
N SER A 391 -7.54 -6.64 9.71
CA SER A 391 -6.41 -6.16 8.94
C SER A 391 -5.15 -5.97 9.77
N ARG A 392 -4.04 -6.33 9.16
CA ARG A 392 -2.70 -6.20 9.72
C ARG A 392 -1.86 -5.26 8.85
N PHE A 393 -0.71 -4.83 9.38
CA PHE A 393 0.15 -3.85 8.73
C PHE A 393 1.55 -4.41 8.49
N LEU A 394 2.35 -3.67 7.71
CA LEU A 394 3.62 -4.05 7.13
C LEU A 394 3.48 -5.13 6.04
N HIS A 395 4.59 -5.50 5.40
CA HIS A 395 4.61 -6.41 4.25
C HIS A 395 4.21 -7.86 4.61
N ASP A 396 4.32 -8.24 5.86
CA ASP A 396 4.10 -9.59 6.37
C ASP A 396 2.97 -9.71 7.39
N GLY A 397 2.30 -8.60 7.70
CA GLY A 397 1.19 -8.60 8.64
C GLY A 397 1.57 -8.71 10.12
N ARG A 398 2.86 -8.52 10.49
CA ARG A 398 3.30 -8.63 11.88
C ARG A 398 2.71 -7.58 12.81
N ALA A 399 2.43 -6.39 12.32
CA ALA A 399 1.86 -5.32 13.11
C ALA A 399 0.32 -5.43 13.18
N GLU A 400 -0.20 -5.44 14.40
CA GLU A 400 -1.63 -5.60 14.68
C GLU A 400 -2.39 -4.27 14.69
N ASP A 401 -1.65 -3.15 14.81
CA ASP A 401 -2.17 -1.78 14.82
C ASP A 401 -1.14 -0.79 14.27
N LEU A 402 -1.55 0.46 14.08
CA LEU A 402 -0.69 1.52 13.56
C LEU A 402 0.50 1.82 14.48
N GLN A 403 0.31 1.76 15.79
CA GLN A 403 1.41 1.99 16.74
C GLN A 403 2.48 0.90 16.62
N SER A 404 2.08 -0.35 16.58
CA SER A 404 3.03 -1.47 16.40
C SER A 404 3.72 -1.40 15.05
N ALA A 405 3.02 -0.95 13.98
CA ALA A 405 3.64 -0.71 12.69
C ALA A 405 4.78 0.32 12.78
N ILE A 406 4.54 1.46 13.46
CA ILE A 406 5.59 2.48 13.69
C ILE A 406 6.76 1.89 14.50
N LEU A 407 6.49 1.09 15.52
CA LEU A 407 7.52 0.51 16.38
C LEU A 407 8.39 -0.55 15.68
N TRP A 408 7.91 -1.13 14.58
CA TRP A 408 8.71 -2.04 13.75
C TRP A 408 9.61 -1.31 12.74
N HIS A 409 9.42 -0.01 12.49
CA HIS A 409 10.32 0.75 11.63
C HIS A 409 11.75 0.71 12.14
N GLY A 410 12.71 0.56 11.23
CA GLY A 410 14.14 0.50 11.52
C GLY A 410 14.96 1.05 10.37
N GLY A 411 16.26 0.75 10.31
CA GLY A 411 17.13 1.23 9.23
C GLY A 411 17.05 2.74 9.07
N GLU A 412 16.74 3.23 7.87
CA GLU A 412 16.58 4.66 7.56
C GLU A 412 15.48 5.33 8.40
N ALA A 413 14.45 4.61 8.81
CA ALA A 413 13.36 5.13 9.62
C ALA A 413 13.63 5.11 11.15
N GLN A 414 14.81 4.64 11.58
CA GLN A 414 15.14 4.49 13.00
C GLN A 414 15.02 5.81 13.80
N SER A 415 15.44 6.93 13.21
CA SER A 415 15.39 8.24 13.86
C SER A 415 13.95 8.70 14.07
N ALA A 416 13.07 8.52 13.08
CA ALA A 416 11.66 8.88 13.18
C ALA A 416 10.92 8.00 14.21
N LYS A 417 11.19 6.68 14.24
CA LYS A 417 10.71 5.77 15.27
C LYS A 417 11.13 6.24 16.66
N GLN A 418 12.40 6.58 16.87
CA GLN A 418 12.90 7.03 18.17
C GLN A 418 12.21 8.33 18.61
N ALA A 419 12.04 9.30 17.68
CA ALA A 419 11.32 10.53 17.95
C ALA A 419 9.85 10.26 18.35
N PHE A 420 9.18 9.32 17.69
CA PHE A 420 7.82 8.88 18.07
C PHE A 420 7.81 8.28 19.50
N VAL A 421 8.76 7.42 19.82
CA VAL A 421 8.84 6.79 21.17
C VAL A 421 8.99 7.84 22.28
N GLU A 422 9.72 8.93 22.01
CA GLU A 422 9.98 10.03 22.95
C GLU A 422 8.80 11.00 23.11
N LEU A 423 7.78 10.94 22.26
CA LEU A 423 6.56 11.74 22.41
C LEU A 423 5.83 11.41 23.71
N THR A 424 5.08 12.38 24.23
CA THR A 424 4.11 12.12 25.31
C THR A 424 3.01 11.18 24.81
N GLU A 425 2.32 10.48 25.70
CA GLU A 425 1.20 9.60 25.30
C GLU A 425 0.06 10.38 24.61
N GLU A 426 -0.16 11.66 24.99
CA GLU A 426 -1.12 12.55 24.35
C GLU A 426 -0.71 12.87 22.91
N ASP A 427 0.55 13.20 22.68
CA ASP A 427 1.07 13.49 21.34
C ASP A 427 1.10 12.23 20.45
N LYS A 428 1.45 11.06 21.01
CA LYS A 428 1.34 9.77 20.29
C LYS A 428 -0.09 9.54 19.82
N GLN A 429 -1.08 9.77 20.71
CA GLN A 429 -2.47 9.59 20.35
C GLN A 429 -2.91 10.57 19.25
N LEU A 430 -2.50 11.85 19.31
CA LEU A 430 -2.78 12.83 18.27
C LEU A 430 -2.19 12.42 16.90
N LEU A 431 -0.95 11.90 16.88
CA LEU A 431 -0.32 11.40 15.67
C LEU A 431 -1.06 10.17 15.11
N LEU A 432 -1.43 9.20 15.96
CA LEU A 432 -2.20 8.03 15.56
C LEU A 432 -3.60 8.40 15.05
N ASP A 433 -4.26 9.38 15.68
CA ASP A 433 -5.57 9.86 15.23
C ASP A 433 -5.48 10.59 13.87
N PHE A 434 -4.37 11.29 13.61
CA PHE A 434 -4.07 11.81 12.28
C PHE A 434 -3.95 10.67 11.25
N LEU A 435 -3.15 9.63 11.52
CA LEU A 435 -3.01 8.48 10.64
C LEU A 435 -4.34 7.75 10.39
N ARG A 436 -5.19 7.65 11.41
CA ARG A 436 -6.54 7.09 11.29
C ARG A 436 -7.47 7.94 10.45
N SER A 437 -7.18 9.22 10.32
CA SER A 437 -8.04 10.16 9.60
C SER A 437 -7.75 10.27 8.11
N ILE A 438 -6.57 9.88 7.65
CA ILE A 438 -6.14 9.94 6.25
C ILE A 438 -6.53 8.72 5.46
#